data_128d9bded44c4f78636398bfe19f5d39
#
_entry.id   128d9bded44c4f78636398bfe19f5d39
#
_cell.length_a   1.000
_cell.length_b   1.000
_cell.length_c   1.000
_cell.angle_alpha   90.00
_cell.angle_beta   90.00
_cell.angle_gamma   90.00
#
_symmetry.space_group_name_H-M   'P 1'
#
loop_
_entity.id
_entity.type
_entity.pdbx_description
1 polymer ?
#
loop_
_entity_poly.entity_id
_entity_poly.type
_entity_poly.pdbx_seq_one_letter_code
_entity_poly.pdbx_strand_id
1 'polypeptide(L)'
;SGGAVVGVLTLVWYDVPSGRKAWIEDVVVDAAARGMGAGEALVRAALAHAAAVGAGKVMLTSNPSRGAARRLYAKMGFKEAETTVFACKTDTE
;
A
#
# COMPACT_ATOMS: atom_id res chain seq x y z
N SER A 1 -1.30 -20.42 5.12
CA SER A 1 -1.13 -21.36 4.03
C SER A 1 0.09 -22.27 4.25
N GLY A 2 0.18 -22.88 5.42
CA GLY A 2 1.18 -23.91 5.68
C GLY A 2 2.62 -23.42 5.70
N GLY A 3 2.85 -22.15 6.01
CA GLY A 3 4.17 -21.59 6.09
C GLY A 3 4.73 -21.04 4.78
N ALA A 4 3.99 -21.15 3.68
CA ALA A 4 4.41 -20.58 2.42
C ALA A 4 4.14 -19.07 2.39
N VAL A 5 5.04 -18.32 1.75
CA VAL A 5 4.82 -16.88 1.52
C VAL A 5 3.90 -16.75 0.30
N VAL A 6 2.73 -16.15 0.50
CA VAL A 6 1.75 -15.98 -0.57
C VAL A 6 1.61 -14.53 -1.03
N GLY A 7 2.26 -13.60 -0.32
CA GLY A 7 2.26 -12.21 -0.71
C GLY A 7 3.18 -11.39 0.16
N VAL A 8 3.58 -10.22 -0.33
CA VAL A 8 4.41 -9.25 0.40
C VAL A 8 3.91 -7.86 0.15
N LEU A 9 4.17 -6.98 1.12
CA LEU A 9 3.85 -5.57 1.04
C LEU A 9 4.92 -4.80 1.79
N THR A 10 5.38 -3.69 1.21
CA THR A 10 6.35 -2.82 1.87
C THR A 10 5.63 -1.59 2.40
N LEU A 11 5.83 -1.30 3.67
CA LEU A 11 5.33 -0.08 4.29
C LEU A 11 6.51 0.79 4.68
N VAL A 12 6.50 2.04 4.23
CA VAL A 12 7.53 3.03 4.53
C VAL A 12 6.88 4.17 5.29
N TRP A 13 7.54 4.67 6.34
CA TRP A 13 7.04 5.88 7.00
C TRP A 13 8.20 6.82 7.27
N TYR A 14 7.89 8.11 7.36
CA TYR A 14 8.88 9.16 7.56
C TYR A 14 8.22 10.37 8.20
N ASP A 15 9.05 11.19 8.80
CA ASP A 15 8.59 12.40 9.47
C ASP A 15 8.86 13.63 8.61
N VAL A 16 7.86 14.50 8.54
CA VAL A 16 7.98 15.83 7.94
C VAL A 16 7.39 16.82 8.94
N PRO A 17 7.63 18.14 8.78
CA PRO A 17 7.12 19.12 9.72
C PRO A 17 5.61 19.02 9.98
N SER A 18 4.84 18.59 8.99
CA SER A 18 3.38 18.46 9.12
C SER A 18 2.94 17.14 9.77
N GLY A 19 3.88 16.26 10.13
CA GLY A 19 3.56 15.01 10.81
C GLY A 19 4.23 13.79 10.18
N ARG A 20 3.86 12.62 10.68
CA ARG A 20 4.39 11.35 10.16
C ARG A 20 3.49 10.84 9.04
N LYS A 21 4.11 10.47 7.93
CA LYS A 21 3.42 9.95 6.76
C LYS A 21 3.88 8.54 6.45
N ALA A 22 3.01 7.75 5.85
CA ALA A 22 3.34 6.39 5.45
C ALA A 22 2.92 6.15 4.00
N TRP A 23 3.67 5.27 3.33
CA TRP A 23 3.40 4.84 1.96
C TRP A 23 3.44 3.34 1.87
N ILE A 24 2.51 2.78 1.12
CA ILE A 24 2.54 1.37 0.75
C ILE A 24 3.20 1.26 -0.61
N GLU A 25 4.24 0.41 -0.66
CA GLU A 25 4.98 0.12 -1.89
C GLU A 25 4.90 -1.38 -2.17
N ASP A 26 5.00 -1.75 -3.45
CA ASP A 26 5.26 -3.13 -3.86
C ASP A 26 4.33 -4.18 -3.25
N VAL A 27 3.01 -3.97 -3.42
CA VAL A 27 2.07 -5.01 -3.01
C VAL A 27 2.09 -6.13 -4.05
N VAL A 28 2.55 -7.29 -3.66
CA VAL A 28 2.64 -8.46 -4.54
C VAL A 28 1.96 -9.65 -3.86
N VAL A 29 1.01 -10.25 -4.54
CA VAL A 29 0.31 -11.44 -4.05
C VAL A 29 0.47 -12.54 -5.09
N ASP A 30 0.84 -13.73 -4.62
CA ASP A 30 0.96 -14.92 -5.48
C ASP A 30 -0.37 -15.13 -6.21
N ALA A 31 -0.31 -15.44 -7.50
CA ALA A 31 -1.49 -15.65 -8.32
C ALA A 31 -2.40 -16.74 -7.72
N ALA A 32 -1.80 -17.79 -7.15
CA ALA A 32 -2.56 -18.87 -6.53
C ALA A 32 -3.32 -18.43 -5.26
N ALA A 33 -2.90 -17.33 -4.64
CA ALA A 33 -3.54 -16.81 -3.44
C ALA A 33 -4.51 -15.67 -3.72
N ARG A 34 -4.61 -15.22 -4.96
CA ARG A 34 -5.54 -14.16 -5.32
C ARG A 34 -6.97 -14.65 -5.13
N GLY A 35 -7.81 -13.78 -4.57
CA GLY A 35 -9.18 -14.15 -4.26
C GLY A 35 -9.35 -14.86 -2.91
N MET A 36 -8.24 -15.11 -2.20
CA MET A 36 -8.27 -15.74 -0.88
C MET A 36 -8.12 -14.74 0.26
N GLY A 37 -8.24 -13.45 -0.05
CA GLY A 37 -8.15 -12.41 0.97
C GLY A 37 -6.73 -12.03 1.38
N ALA A 38 -5.71 -12.53 0.70
CA ALA A 38 -4.32 -12.23 1.06
C ALA A 38 -3.99 -10.74 0.89
N GLY A 39 -4.44 -10.12 -0.21
CA GLY A 39 -4.22 -8.69 -0.43
C GLY A 39 -4.90 -7.85 0.65
N GLU A 40 -6.12 -8.18 0.99
CA GLU A 40 -6.84 -7.46 2.03
C GLU A 40 -6.13 -7.60 3.38
N ALA A 41 -5.68 -8.80 3.72
CA ALA A 41 -4.97 -9.04 4.98
C ALA A 41 -3.68 -8.23 5.05
N LEU A 42 -2.92 -8.17 3.95
CA LEU A 42 -1.69 -7.38 3.89
C LEU A 42 -1.97 -5.89 4.10
N VAL A 43 -2.97 -5.35 3.41
CA VAL A 43 -3.31 -3.93 3.52
C VAL A 43 -3.81 -3.62 4.93
N ARG A 44 -4.64 -4.50 5.49
CA ARG A 44 -5.14 -4.33 6.86
C ARG A 44 -4.00 -4.29 7.87
N ALA A 45 -3.03 -5.20 7.73
CA ALA A 45 -1.87 -5.23 8.61
C ALA A 45 -1.03 -3.95 8.46
N ALA A 46 -0.85 -3.47 7.23
CA ALA A 46 -0.11 -2.24 6.98
C ALA A 46 -0.79 -1.03 7.63
N LEU A 47 -2.11 -0.93 7.51
CA LEU A 47 -2.85 0.18 8.13
C LEU A 47 -2.75 0.13 9.65
N ALA A 48 -2.83 -1.06 10.24
CA ALA A 48 -2.69 -1.22 11.68
C ALA A 48 -1.29 -0.82 12.14
N HIS A 49 -0.26 -1.21 11.40
CA HIS A 49 1.12 -0.87 11.74
C HIS A 49 1.36 0.64 11.60
N ALA A 50 0.85 1.24 10.53
CA ALA A 50 0.96 2.68 10.32
C ALA A 50 0.33 3.45 11.48
N ALA A 51 -0.84 3.03 11.93
CA ALA A 51 -1.49 3.64 13.08
C ALA A 51 -0.63 3.47 14.34
N ALA A 52 -0.06 2.29 14.54
CA ALA A 52 0.77 2.00 15.70
C ALA A 52 2.02 2.88 15.76
N VAL A 53 2.61 3.22 14.61
CA VAL A 53 3.78 4.11 14.57
C VAL A 53 3.39 5.59 14.50
N GLY A 54 2.12 5.92 14.56
CA GLY A 54 1.65 7.29 14.61
C GLY A 54 1.52 8.00 13.27
N ALA A 55 1.45 7.25 12.17
CA ALA A 55 1.20 7.86 10.86
C ALA A 55 -0.27 8.19 10.73
N GLY A 56 -0.59 9.46 10.49
CA GLY A 56 -1.96 9.92 10.37
C GLY A 56 -2.59 9.65 9.02
N LYS A 57 -1.79 9.31 8.02
CA LYS A 57 -2.25 9.05 6.67
C LYS A 57 -1.36 8.02 6.02
N VAL A 58 -1.99 7.10 5.28
CA VAL A 58 -1.28 6.10 4.48
C VAL A 58 -1.64 6.33 3.02
N MET A 59 -0.63 6.43 2.18
CA MET A 59 -0.78 6.71 0.75
C MET A 59 -0.25 5.55 -0.06
N LEU A 60 -0.76 5.41 -1.27
CA LEU A 60 -0.23 4.47 -2.25
C LEU A 60 -0.54 5.00 -3.64
N THR A 61 0.16 4.47 -4.64
CA THR A 61 -0.17 4.73 -6.03
C THR A 61 -0.64 3.44 -6.68
N SER A 62 -1.56 3.55 -7.61
CA SER A 62 -2.11 2.40 -8.32
C SER A 62 -2.34 2.76 -9.78
N ASN A 63 -1.97 1.83 -10.66
CA ASN A 63 -2.23 2.02 -12.08
C ASN A 63 -3.75 1.95 -12.33
N PRO A 64 -4.33 2.88 -13.10
CA PRO A 64 -5.76 2.86 -13.40
C PRO A 64 -6.25 1.56 -14.04
N SER A 65 -5.38 0.82 -14.70
CA SER A 65 -5.77 -0.45 -15.34
C SER A 65 -5.95 -1.59 -14.33
N ARG A 66 -5.56 -1.41 -13.07
CA ARG A 66 -5.65 -2.43 -12.03
C ARG A 66 -6.96 -2.32 -11.27
N GLY A 67 -8.07 -2.64 -11.94
CA GLY A 67 -9.40 -2.47 -11.39
C GLY A 67 -9.65 -3.23 -10.09
N ALA A 68 -9.18 -4.49 -10.01
CA ALA A 68 -9.39 -5.29 -8.80
C ALA A 68 -8.66 -4.71 -7.61
N ALA A 69 -7.41 -4.25 -7.80
CA ALA A 69 -6.64 -3.61 -6.74
C ALA A 69 -7.30 -2.32 -6.29
N ARG A 70 -7.77 -1.52 -7.22
CA ARG A 70 -8.43 -0.26 -6.89
C ARG A 70 -9.72 -0.48 -6.10
N ARG A 71 -10.48 -1.52 -6.44
CA ARG A 71 -11.67 -1.88 -5.67
C ARG A 71 -11.31 -2.30 -4.25
N LEU A 72 -10.22 -3.06 -4.09
CA LEU A 72 -9.74 -3.44 -2.77
C LEU A 72 -9.40 -2.22 -1.94
N TYR A 73 -8.64 -1.28 -2.51
CA TYR A 73 -8.25 -0.07 -1.79
C TYR A 73 -9.45 0.76 -1.38
N ALA A 74 -10.43 0.91 -2.26
CA ALA A 74 -11.67 1.63 -1.93
C ALA A 74 -12.40 0.94 -0.78
N LYS A 75 -12.48 -0.38 -0.80
CA LYS A 75 -13.09 -1.16 0.27
C LYS A 75 -12.39 -0.94 1.60
N MET A 76 -11.06 -0.79 1.59
CA MET A 76 -10.25 -0.58 2.78
C MET A 76 -10.23 0.86 3.26
N GLY A 77 -10.96 1.76 2.60
CA GLY A 77 -11.08 3.14 3.03
C GLY A 77 -10.19 4.14 2.30
N PHE A 78 -9.44 3.69 1.30
CA PHE A 78 -8.63 4.60 0.49
C PHE A 78 -9.51 5.38 -0.48
N LYS A 79 -9.17 6.65 -0.68
CA LYS A 79 -9.83 7.53 -1.64
C LYS A 79 -8.79 8.13 -2.55
N GLU A 80 -9.17 8.42 -3.79
CA GLU A 80 -8.27 9.13 -4.69
C GLU A 80 -7.97 10.51 -4.12
N ALA A 81 -6.67 10.83 -4.06
CA ALA A 81 -6.24 12.15 -3.63
C ALA A 81 -6.36 13.13 -4.81
N GLU A 82 -6.55 14.41 -4.50
CA GLU A 82 -6.66 15.46 -5.50
C GLU A 82 -5.29 15.98 -5.91
N THR A 83 -4.24 15.24 -5.61
CA THR A 83 -2.86 15.62 -5.91
C THR A 83 -2.31 14.75 -7.03
N THR A 84 -1.31 15.26 -7.73
CA THR A 84 -0.62 14.53 -8.79
C THR A 84 0.79 14.21 -8.31
N VAL A 85 1.23 12.98 -8.54
CA VAL A 85 2.59 12.55 -8.23
C VAL A 85 3.50 12.92 -9.40
N PHE A 86 4.59 13.62 -9.09
CA PHE A 86 5.64 13.91 -10.06
C PHE A 86 6.84 13.05 -9.73
N ALA A 87 7.48 12.50 -10.73
CA ALA A 87 8.67 11.68 -10.55
C ALA A 87 9.77 12.14 -11.49
N CYS A 88 11.00 12.10 -11.01
CA CYS A 88 12.17 12.46 -11.81
C CYS A 88 13.24 11.40 -11.55
N LYS A 89 13.77 10.83 -12.61
CA LYS A 89 14.90 9.90 -12.48
C LYS A 89 16.16 10.67 -12.18
N THR A 90 17.00 10.07 -11.36
CA THR A 90 18.32 10.61 -11.07
C THR A 90 19.40 9.79 -11.78
N ASP A 91 20.61 10.31 -11.78
CA ASP A 91 21.73 9.61 -12.42
C ASP A 91 22.11 8.32 -11.72
N THR A 92 21.57 8.07 -10.54
CA THR A 92 21.82 6.82 -9.82
C THR A 92 20.91 5.68 -10.28
N GLU A 93 19.94 5.97 -11.12
CA GLU A 93 19.03 5.00 -11.70
C GLU A 93 19.44 4.69 -13.14
#